data_44ef88defa6941c97cf761e4b2437cd3
#
_entry.id   44ef88defa6941c97cf761e4b2437cd3
#
_cell.length_a   1.000
_cell.length_b   1.000
_cell.length_c   1.000
_cell.angle_alpha   90.00
_cell.angle_beta   90.00
_cell.angle_gamma   90.00
#
_symmetry.space_group_name_H-M   'P 1'
#
loop_
_entity.id
_entity.type
_entity.pdbx_description
1 polymer ?
#
loop_
_entity_poly.entity_id
_entity_poly.type
_entity_poly.pdbx_seq_one_letter_code
_entity_poly.pdbx_strand_id
1 'polypeptide(L)'
;MLSTLQTNKQDQNNCGETNWRAASNTLRKKKNLSETGLEIAGCRHSLAQKAVNMMYGEIYGYAHYLQKSYFIPKQVKYFWYDVVCKFWPWLQKHDGESAKNMKPALSVMHAKAHSWSCQVGYC
;
A
#
# COMPACT_ATOMS: atom_id res chain seq x y z
N MET A 1 17.78 -4.35 3.15
CA MET A 1 16.32 -4.24 3.06
C MET A 1 15.74 -3.01 3.76
N LEU A 2 16.27 -2.60 4.88
CA LEU A 2 15.85 -1.36 5.58
C LEU A 2 16.26 -0.06 4.86
N SER A 3 17.35 -0.05 4.10
CA SER A 3 17.83 1.14 3.38
C SER A 3 16.89 1.59 2.25
N THR A 4 16.13 0.69 1.66
CA THR A 4 15.14 1.01 0.60
C THR A 4 13.84 1.58 1.17
N LEU A 5 13.60 1.41 2.48
CA LEU A 5 12.40 1.89 3.16
C LEU A 5 12.52 3.35 3.62
N GLN A 6 13.76 3.89 3.65
CA GLN A 6 14.02 5.24 4.19
C GLN A 6 13.85 6.38 3.19
N THR A 7 13.67 6.09 1.93
CA THR A 7 13.57 7.13 0.91
C THR A 7 12.12 7.44 0.63
N ASN A 8 11.59 8.49 1.18
CA ASN A 8 10.81 9.49 0.45
C ASN A 8 9.93 10.35 1.36
N LYS A 9 10.54 11.38 1.87
CA LYS A 9 9.82 12.54 2.41
C LYS A 9 9.24 13.46 1.31
N GLN A 10 9.42 13.15 0.02
CA GLN A 10 9.21 14.14 -1.04
C GLN A 10 8.19 13.82 -2.14
N ASP A 11 7.63 12.63 -2.21
CA ASP A 11 6.53 12.41 -3.17
C ASP A 11 5.17 12.63 -2.49
N GLN A 12 4.95 13.85 -2.03
CA GLN A 12 3.61 14.40 -1.83
C GLN A 12 2.99 14.73 -3.20
N ASN A 13 2.88 13.75 -4.06
CA ASN A 13 1.97 13.88 -5.19
C ASN A 13 0.57 13.83 -4.64
N ASN A 14 -0.06 14.98 -4.59
CA ASN A 14 -1.40 15.24 -4.14
C ASN A 14 -2.41 14.31 -4.82
N CYS A 15 -2.70 13.22 -4.17
CA CYS A 15 -3.96 12.54 -4.39
C CYS A 15 -5.05 13.36 -3.69
N GLY A 16 -5.33 14.58 -4.20
CA GLY A 16 -6.28 15.52 -3.69
C GLY A 16 -6.18 15.84 -2.19
N GLU A 17 -6.82 16.88 -1.75
CA GLU A 17 -7.04 17.21 -0.36
C GLU A 17 -7.97 16.18 0.30
N THR A 18 -7.47 15.01 0.62
CA THR A 18 -8.21 14.07 1.44
C THR A 18 -7.82 14.32 2.90
N ASN A 19 -8.79 14.52 3.76
CA ASN A 19 -8.61 14.57 5.21
C ASN A 19 -8.17 13.20 5.79
N TRP A 20 -7.96 12.23 4.95
CA TRP A 20 -7.53 10.88 5.33
C TRP A 20 -6.02 10.85 5.56
N ARG A 21 -5.62 10.74 6.82
CA ARG A 21 -4.21 10.75 7.24
C ARG A 21 -3.66 9.38 7.69
N ALA A 22 -4.43 8.32 7.55
CA ALA A 22 -4.06 7.01 8.09
C ALA A 22 -2.78 6.45 7.46
N ALA A 23 -2.61 6.60 6.15
CA ALA A 23 -1.47 6.08 5.42
C ALA A 23 -0.48 7.19 5.02
N SER A 24 0.36 7.59 5.94
CA SER A 24 1.35 8.65 5.72
C SER A 24 2.74 8.14 5.32
N ASN A 25 2.90 6.83 5.09
CA ASN A 25 4.20 6.19 4.81
C ASN A 25 5.29 6.65 5.79
N THR A 26 4.97 6.66 7.09
CA THR A 26 5.84 7.16 8.14
C THR A 26 6.48 6.01 8.92
N LEU A 27 7.76 6.15 9.23
CA LEU A 27 8.48 5.27 10.15
C LEU A 27 8.15 5.53 11.63
N ARG A 28 7.01 6.14 11.93
CA ARG A 28 6.61 6.46 13.29
C ARG A 28 6.28 5.20 14.07
N LYS A 29 7.05 4.95 15.14
CA LYS A 29 6.75 3.92 16.12
C LYS A 29 6.09 4.57 17.34
N LYS A 30 4.99 4.01 17.83
CA LYS A 30 4.41 4.42 19.12
C LYS A 30 5.31 3.89 20.24
N LYS A 31 5.71 4.76 21.17
CA LYS A 31 6.74 4.49 22.20
C LYS A 31 6.47 3.27 23.08
N ASN A 32 5.24 2.87 23.27
CA ASN A 32 4.84 1.84 24.25
C ASN A 32 4.27 0.57 23.62
N LEU A 33 4.47 0.38 22.30
CA LEU A 33 3.98 -0.81 21.59
C LEU A 33 5.16 -1.55 20.96
N SER A 34 5.18 -2.88 21.14
CA SER A 34 6.11 -3.75 20.41
C SER A 34 5.83 -3.72 18.91
N GLU A 35 4.56 -3.69 18.55
CA GLU A 35 4.04 -3.62 17.18
C GLU A 35 3.02 -2.49 17.06
N THR A 36 2.96 -1.82 15.93
CA THR A 36 2.03 -0.71 15.69
C THR A 36 0.72 -1.17 15.06
N GLY A 37 0.71 -2.36 14.48
CA GLY A 37 -0.46 -2.93 13.86
C GLY A 37 -0.17 -4.21 13.08
N LEU A 38 -1.17 -4.63 12.34
CA LEU A 38 -1.11 -5.80 11.49
C LEU A 38 -1.65 -5.44 10.11
N GLU A 39 -0.85 -5.62 9.06
CA GLU A 39 -1.33 -5.50 7.69
C GLU A 39 -1.76 -6.87 7.19
N ILE A 40 -3.02 -6.98 6.77
CA ILE A 40 -3.64 -8.24 6.37
C ILE A 40 -4.00 -8.20 4.89
N ALA A 41 -3.56 -9.20 4.16
CA ALA A 41 -3.98 -9.46 2.81
C ALA A 41 -5.11 -10.51 2.80
N GLY A 42 -6.20 -10.18 2.17
CA GLY A 42 -7.35 -11.07 1.99
C GLY A 42 -7.68 -11.27 0.52
N CYS A 43 -8.45 -12.32 0.23
CA CYS A 43 -9.04 -12.50 -1.09
C CYS A 43 -10.43 -11.84 -1.16
N ARG A 44 -10.98 -11.72 -2.36
CA ARG A 44 -12.33 -11.16 -2.59
C ARG A 44 -13.45 -11.93 -1.86
N HIS A 45 -13.17 -13.13 -1.37
CA HIS A 45 -14.11 -13.97 -0.63
C HIS A 45 -14.06 -13.71 0.88
N SER A 46 -13.42 -12.61 1.31
CA SER A 46 -13.27 -12.21 2.72
C SER A 46 -12.46 -13.19 3.58
N LEU A 47 -11.59 -13.96 2.97
CA LEU A 47 -10.68 -14.86 3.67
C LEU A 47 -9.29 -14.22 3.78
N ALA A 48 -8.78 -14.10 5.00
CA ALA A 48 -7.41 -13.69 5.24
C ALA A 48 -6.44 -14.72 4.66
N GLN A 49 -5.47 -14.28 3.87
CA GLN A 49 -4.51 -15.13 3.17
C GLN A 49 -3.12 -15.06 3.78
N LYS A 50 -2.71 -13.86 4.15
CA LYS A 50 -1.40 -13.58 4.72
C LYS A 50 -1.48 -12.31 5.57
N ALA A 51 -0.61 -12.23 6.56
CA ALA A 51 -0.47 -11.03 7.38
C ALA A 51 1.01 -10.73 7.64
N VAL A 52 1.31 -9.47 7.94
CA VAL A 52 2.63 -9.02 8.36
C VAL A 52 2.49 -8.04 9.53
N ASN A 53 3.30 -8.25 10.57
CA ASN A 53 3.34 -7.35 11.71
C ASN A 53 4.00 -6.03 11.33
N MET A 54 3.33 -4.93 11.62
CA MET A 54 3.88 -3.60 11.41
C MET A 54 4.66 -3.17 12.66
N MET A 55 5.96 -3.06 12.52
CA MET A 55 6.86 -2.60 13.60
C MET A 55 6.92 -1.07 13.68
N TYR A 56 6.53 -0.40 12.61
CA TYR A 56 6.48 1.05 12.44
C TYR A 56 5.08 1.48 12.01
N GLY A 57 4.89 2.75 11.65
CA GLY A 57 3.64 3.20 11.03
C GLY A 57 3.39 2.52 9.68
N GLU A 58 2.29 2.83 9.06
CA GLU A 58 1.96 2.30 7.73
C GLU A 58 2.97 2.79 6.69
N ILE A 59 3.88 1.92 6.31
CA ILE A 59 4.86 2.13 5.25
C ILE A 59 4.56 1.21 4.08
N TYR A 60 4.79 1.67 2.87
CA TYR A 60 4.55 0.89 1.64
C TYR A 60 5.36 -0.41 1.55
N GLY A 61 6.41 -0.51 2.34
CA GLY A 61 7.23 -1.71 2.41
C GLY A 61 6.49 -2.97 2.84
N TYR A 62 5.47 -2.85 3.70
CA TYR A 62 4.66 -4.01 4.10
C TYR A 62 3.80 -4.53 2.96
N ALA A 63 3.07 -3.63 2.28
CA ALA A 63 2.29 -3.97 1.08
C ALA A 63 3.18 -4.54 -0.03
N HIS A 64 4.35 -3.94 -0.26
CA HIS A 64 5.33 -4.45 -1.23
C HIS A 64 5.87 -5.84 -0.86
N TYR A 65 6.15 -6.06 0.41
CA TYR A 65 6.57 -7.38 0.90
C TYR A 65 5.51 -8.46 0.64
N LEU A 66 4.24 -8.17 0.97
CA LEU A 66 3.12 -9.07 0.71
C LEU A 66 2.95 -9.34 -0.79
N GLN A 67 3.04 -8.30 -1.61
CA GLN A 67 2.95 -8.41 -3.06
C GLN A 67 4.04 -9.33 -3.61
N LYS A 68 5.29 -9.05 -3.26
CA LYS A 68 6.44 -9.76 -3.82
C LYS A 68 6.57 -11.19 -3.31
N SER A 69 6.37 -11.39 -2.00
CA SER A 69 6.59 -12.69 -1.36
C SER A 69 5.41 -13.64 -1.48
N TYR A 70 4.21 -13.12 -1.67
CA TYR A 70 3.00 -13.93 -1.62
C TYR A 70 2.13 -13.84 -2.88
N PHE A 71 1.80 -12.65 -3.35
CA PHE A 71 0.85 -12.50 -4.45
C PHE A 71 1.45 -12.78 -5.83
N ILE A 72 2.66 -12.30 -6.10
CA ILE A 72 3.33 -12.55 -7.40
C ILE A 72 3.55 -14.03 -7.63
N PRO A 73 4.09 -14.84 -6.68
CA PRO A 73 4.22 -16.29 -6.85
C PRO A 73 2.89 -17.01 -7.08
N LYS A 74 1.79 -16.47 -6.59
CA LYS A 74 0.43 -17.00 -6.80
C LYS A 74 -0.26 -16.46 -8.05
N GLN A 75 0.44 -15.69 -8.87
CA GLN A 75 -0.07 -15.10 -10.11
C GLN A 75 -1.36 -14.29 -9.93
N VAL A 76 -1.45 -13.56 -8.81
CA VAL A 76 -2.58 -12.66 -8.55
C VAL A 76 -2.52 -11.50 -9.56
N LYS A 77 -3.64 -11.24 -10.23
CA LYS A 77 -3.71 -10.24 -11.31
C LYS A 77 -4.01 -8.82 -10.82
N TYR A 78 -4.79 -8.68 -9.76
CA TYR A 78 -5.25 -7.40 -9.24
C TYR A 78 -4.82 -7.21 -7.80
N PHE A 79 -4.30 -6.04 -7.51
CA PHE A 79 -3.89 -5.63 -6.18
C PHE A 79 -4.76 -4.48 -5.71
N TRP A 80 -5.64 -4.77 -4.76
CA TRP A 80 -6.56 -3.81 -4.17
C TRP A 80 -5.94 -3.24 -2.91
N TYR A 81 -5.76 -1.92 -2.89
CA TYR A 81 -5.18 -1.24 -1.75
C TYR A 81 -5.81 0.14 -1.60
N ASP A 82 -6.21 0.53 -0.38
CA ASP A 82 -6.93 1.78 -0.13
C ASP A 82 -6.10 3.03 -0.47
N VAL A 83 -4.79 2.95 -0.39
CA VAL A 83 -3.86 4.02 -0.78
C VAL A 83 -3.10 3.70 -2.07
N VAL A 84 -3.66 2.89 -2.94
CA VAL A 84 -3.00 2.44 -4.17
C VAL A 84 -2.54 3.60 -5.05
N CYS A 85 -3.26 4.71 -5.08
CA CYS A 85 -2.92 5.89 -5.86
C CYS A 85 -1.59 6.55 -5.43
N LYS A 86 -1.17 6.35 -4.18
CA LYS A 86 0.14 6.78 -3.66
C LYS A 86 1.17 5.64 -3.71
N PHE A 87 0.73 4.44 -3.39
CA PHE A 87 1.58 3.25 -3.38
C PHE A 87 2.09 2.88 -4.78
N TRP A 88 1.22 2.92 -5.80
CA TRP A 88 1.57 2.43 -7.13
C TRP A 88 2.68 3.24 -7.83
N PRO A 89 2.64 4.59 -7.85
CA PRO A 89 3.76 5.38 -8.36
C PRO A 89 5.07 5.14 -7.60
N TRP A 90 4.98 4.97 -6.28
CA TRP A 90 6.14 4.60 -5.47
C TRP A 90 6.70 3.23 -5.89
N LEU A 91 5.83 2.23 -6.07
CA LEU A 91 6.22 0.89 -6.50
C LEU A 91 6.88 0.89 -7.89
N GLN A 92 6.30 1.60 -8.84
CA GLN A 92 6.86 1.73 -10.20
C GLN A 92 8.29 2.31 -10.19
N LYS A 93 8.56 3.22 -9.27
CA LYS A 93 9.88 3.84 -9.12
C LYS A 93 10.89 2.91 -8.44
N HIS A 94 10.47 2.13 -7.44
CA HIS A 94 11.36 1.33 -6.60
C HIS A 94 11.47 -0.13 -7.03
N ASP A 95 10.41 -0.69 -7.58
CA ASP A 95 10.38 -2.07 -8.10
C ASP A 95 9.39 -2.16 -9.27
N GLY A 96 9.77 -1.58 -10.40
CA GLY A 96 8.95 -1.58 -11.61
C GLY A 96 8.60 -2.98 -12.13
N GLU A 97 9.44 -3.97 -11.85
CA GLU A 97 9.19 -5.38 -12.21
C GLU A 97 7.97 -5.93 -11.47
N SER A 98 7.89 -5.71 -10.16
CA SER A 98 6.71 -6.09 -9.37
C SER A 98 5.45 -5.34 -9.81
N ALA A 99 5.57 -4.08 -10.23
CA ALA A 99 4.46 -3.30 -10.76
C ALA A 99 3.89 -3.85 -12.07
N LYS A 100 4.73 -4.47 -12.92
CA LYS A 100 4.28 -5.05 -14.21
C LYS A 100 3.48 -6.33 -14.04
N ASN A 101 3.69 -7.06 -12.95
CA ASN A 101 3.05 -8.36 -12.73
C ASN A 101 1.58 -8.26 -12.30
N MET A 102 1.15 -7.10 -11.84
CA MET A 102 -0.19 -6.92 -11.27
C MET A 102 -0.80 -5.61 -11.77
N LYS A 103 -2.11 -5.50 -11.64
CA LYS A 103 -2.85 -4.26 -11.91
C LYS A 103 -3.33 -3.65 -10.59
N PRO A 104 -3.09 -2.35 -10.39
CA PRO A 104 -3.59 -1.65 -9.21
C PRO A 104 -5.10 -1.45 -9.31
N ALA A 105 -5.77 -1.51 -8.17
CA ALA A 105 -7.19 -1.23 -8.09
C ALA A 105 -7.55 -0.57 -6.76
N LEU A 106 -8.53 0.33 -6.81
CA LEU A 106 -9.09 1.02 -5.65
C LEU A 106 -10.55 0.58 -5.49
N SER A 107 -10.94 0.20 -4.26
CA SER A 107 -12.32 -0.18 -4.03
C SER A 107 -13.25 1.03 -4.11
N VAL A 108 -14.45 0.84 -4.67
CA VAL A 108 -15.46 1.92 -4.81
C VAL A 108 -15.82 2.54 -3.44
N MET A 109 -15.81 1.77 -2.38
CA MET A 109 -16.08 2.25 -1.03
C MET A 109 -15.03 3.26 -0.58
N HIS A 110 -13.76 2.98 -0.83
CA HIS A 110 -12.64 3.88 -0.50
C HIS A 110 -12.49 5.03 -1.50
N ALA A 111 -12.90 4.83 -2.75
CA ALA A 111 -12.81 5.84 -3.80
C ALA A 111 -13.46 7.17 -3.43
N LYS A 112 -14.56 7.14 -2.69
CA LYS A 112 -15.28 8.36 -2.21
C LYS A 112 -14.41 9.28 -1.34
N ALA A 113 -13.38 8.73 -0.68
CA ALA A 113 -12.44 9.50 0.14
C ALA A 113 -11.24 10.02 -0.67
N HIS A 114 -11.14 9.67 -1.94
CA HIS A 114 -10.04 10.03 -2.82
C HIS A 114 -10.42 11.12 -3.81
N SER A 115 -9.43 11.81 -4.38
CA SER A 115 -9.64 12.77 -5.45
C SER A 115 -10.21 12.09 -6.71
N TRP A 116 -10.85 12.87 -7.56
CA TRP A 116 -11.41 12.38 -8.83
C TRP A 116 -10.36 11.69 -9.71
N SER A 117 -9.14 12.22 -9.75
CA SER A 117 -8.04 11.62 -10.51
C SER A 117 -7.69 10.22 -10.04
N CYS A 118 -7.72 9.96 -8.72
CA CYS A 118 -7.51 8.62 -8.16
C CYS A 118 -8.67 7.69 -8.53
N GLN A 119 -9.91 8.18 -8.46
CA GLN A 119 -11.10 7.39 -8.81
C GLN A 119 -11.06 6.96 -10.26
N VAL A 120 -10.73 7.86 -11.18
CA VAL A 120 -10.66 7.55 -12.62
C VAL A 120 -9.48 6.65 -12.97
N GLY A 121 -8.34 6.83 -12.27
CA GLY A 121 -7.12 6.09 -12.59
C GLY A 121 -7.06 4.66 -12.04
N TYR A 122 -7.76 4.37 -10.93
CA TYR A 122 -7.59 3.12 -10.19
C TYR A 122 -8.89 2.36 -9.84
N CYS A 123 -10.05 2.93 -10.10
CA CYS A 123 -11.33 2.24 -9.95
C CYS A 123 -11.72 1.38 -11.14
#